data_f15cbe22daca350565dc4bbd0ba13a75
#
_entry.id   f15cbe22daca350565dc4bbd0ba13a75
#
_cell.length_a   1.000
_cell.length_b   1.000
_cell.length_c   1.000
_cell.angle_alpha   90.00
_cell.angle_beta   90.00
_cell.angle_gamma   90.00
#
_symmetry.space_group_name_H-M   'P 1'
#
loop_
_entity.id
_entity.type
_entity.pdbx_description
1 polymer ?
#
loop_
_entity_poly.entity_id
_entity_poly.type
_entity_poly.pdbx_seq_one_letter_code
_entity_poly.pdbx_strand_id
1 'polypeptide(L)'
;MSASGAVPGGSGAPGHGAAAGLAAYRPELRPRVLLSDPLLDGAATVHLIKDTGSGNSFKVGPKEHFLIARMDGRRSLAEIGEEYAGEYGRRLGDAHWQQILTMLGTKGLLAGTPAQPAPVTPPEPRTLLRGTLPLVADADATTARLHRVFGFLLTPWAMGPLLVLLVAMEALVIAHSGELLIAVRELFTNPVLLTGTAILLWVSTALHELAHGVVARHYGGRVAEIGLRWRLPAVIMYCTVDNYLYLGSRWPRIATAVAGAVMNLLFLLPFCALWILAPLDDATREAISALLLLGSVQAFAMLVPLPPLDGYKIASQLAGATGLAASTGPYLRLALRRSPEAAAYPRRARIAYPAYALGTVLVLAALVAAAVAGVHHLLTA
;
A
#
# COMPACT_ATOMS: atom_id res chain seq x y z
N MET A 1 -35.41 -57.31 -53.27
CA MET A 1 -35.25 -58.23 -52.15
C MET A 1 -34.74 -57.40 -50.96
N SER A 2 -35.57 -57.38 -49.96
CA SER A 2 -35.46 -56.55 -48.71
C SER A 2 -34.37 -57.16 -47.81
N ALA A 3 -33.69 -56.26 -47.06
CA ALA A 3 -33.22 -56.57 -45.74
C ALA A 3 -33.18 -55.28 -44.91
N SER A 4 -34.15 -55.20 -44.03
CA SER A 4 -34.24 -54.24 -42.94
C SER A 4 -33.24 -54.57 -41.83
N GLY A 5 -32.45 -53.65 -41.42
CA GLY A 5 -31.56 -53.78 -40.26
C GLY A 5 -31.90 -52.67 -39.24
N ALA A 6 -32.55 -53.08 -38.17
CA ALA A 6 -32.94 -52.22 -37.06
C ALA A 6 -31.70 -51.71 -36.29
N VAL A 7 -31.67 -50.40 -35.99
CA VAL A 7 -30.77 -49.76 -35.05
C VAL A 7 -31.36 -49.84 -33.66
N PRO A 8 -30.67 -50.36 -32.64
CA PRO A 8 -31.13 -50.25 -31.26
C PRO A 8 -30.80 -48.84 -30.71
N GLY A 9 -31.83 -48.13 -30.35
CA GLY A 9 -31.74 -46.89 -29.60
C GLY A 9 -31.19 -47.15 -28.20
N GLY A 10 -29.98 -46.67 -27.95
CA GLY A 10 -29.41 -46.56 -26.63
C GLY A 10 -29.52 -45.10 -26.12
N SER A 11 -30.60 -44.80 -25.42
CA SER A 11 -30.70 -43.59 -24.61
C SER A 11 -29.91 -43.79 -23.32
N GLY A 12 -28.61 -43.52 -23.38
CA GLY A 12 -27.75 -43.42 -22.22
C GLY A 12 -27.70 -41.97 -21.80
N ALA A 13 -28.34 -41.61 -20.71
CA ALA A 13 -28.21 -40.29 -20.10
C ALA A 13 -26.76 -40.01 -19.67
N PRO A 14 -26.08 -39.01 -20.21
CA PRO A 14 -24.72 -38.65 -19.78
C PRO A 14 -24.81 -37.69 -18.64
N GLY A 15 -24.87 -38.11 -17.41
CA GLY A 15 -24.99 -37.13 -16.29
C GLY A 15 -24.32 -37.56 -14.99
N HIS A 16 -24.30 -38.80 -14.63
CA HIS A 16 -23.89 -39.23 -13.29
C HIS A 16 -22.40 -39.43 -13.11
N GLY A 17 -21.68 -39.88 -14.13
CA GLY A 17 -20.22 -40.11 -14.05
C GLY A 17 -19.37 -38.85 -14.01
N ALA A 18 -19.76 -37.82 -14.77
CA ALA A 18 -19.05 -36.56 -14.82
C ALA A 18 -19.24 -35.74 -13.52
N ALA A 19 -20.43 -35.79 -12.93
CA ALA A 19 -20.74 -35.13 -11.67
C ALA A 19 -20.00 -35.77 -10.49
N ALA A 20 -19.93 -37.09 -10.43
CA ALA A 20 -19.16 -37.80 -9.40
C ALA A 20 -17.65 -37.50 -9.50
N GLY A 21 -17.11 -37.39 -10.73
CA GLY A 21 -15.72 -37.02 -10.97
C GLY A 21 -15.42 -35.57 -10.51
N LEU A 22 -16.33 -34.61 -10.74
CA LEU A 22 -16.16 -33.24 -10.34
C LEU A 22 -16.20 -33.11 -8.80
N ALA A 23 -17.11 -33.77 -8.12
CA ALA A 23 -17.25 -33.72 -6.67
C ALA A 23 -16.00 -34.25 -5.92
N ALA A 24 -15.33 -35.25 -6.48
CA ALA A 24 -14.10 -35.85 -5.93
C ALA A 24 -12.82 -35.04 -6.27
N TYR A 25 -12.91 -34.10 -7.21
CA TYR A 25 -11.74 -33.31 -7.64
C TYR A 25 -11.22 -32.46 -6.48
N ARG A 26 -9.88 -32.45 -6.31
CA ARG A 26 -9.18 -31.70 -5.25
C ARG A 26 -8.36 -30.57 -5.89
N PRO A 27 -8.93 -29.38 -6.02
CA PRO A 27 -8.24 -28.22 -6.60
C PRO A 27 -7.12 -27.74 -5.70
N GLU A 28 -6.00 -27.35 -6.30
CA GLU A 28 -4.86 -26.74 -5.62
C GLU A 28 -4.50 -25.44 -6.31
N LEU A 29 -4.34 -24.38 -5.51
CA LEU A 29 -3.79 -23.12 -5.98
C LEU A 29 -2.28 -23.26 -6.17
N ARG A 30 -1.73 -22.53 -7.12
CA ARG A 30 -0.26 -22.48 -7.27
C ARG A 30 0.37 -21.87 -6.01
N PRO A 31 1.58 -22.31 -5.60
CA PRO A 31 2.29 -21.80 -4.43
C PRO A 31 2.58 -20.29 -4.48
N ARG A 32 2.49 -19.69 -5.69
CA ARG A 32 2.75 -18.26 -5.94
C ARG A 32 1.50 -17.39 -5.88
N VAL A 33 0.34 -17.95 -5.55
CA VAL A 33 -0.92 -17.21 -5.43
C VAL A 33 -1.03 -16.64 -4.02
N LEU A 34 -1.17 -15.33 -3.94
CA LEU A 34 -1.39 -14.58 -2.69
C LEU A 34 -2.85 -14.14 -2.61
N LEU A 35 -3.43 -14.25 -1.42
CA LEU A 35 -4.78 -13.80 -1.10
C LEU A 35 -4.70 -12.64 -0.10
N SER A 36 -5.49 -11.59 -0.31
CA SER A 36 -5.57 -10.46 0.63
C SER A 36 -6.64 -10.66 1.70
N ASP A 37 -6.54 -9.89 2.78
CA ASP A 37 -7.65 -9.64 3.69
C ASP A 37 -8.85 -9.01 2.95
N PRO A 38 -10.07 -9.03 3.58
CA PRO A 38 -11.24 -8.35 3.04
C PRO A 38 -11.02 -6.83 3.02
N LEU A 39 -11.26 -6.21 1.85
CA LEU A 39 -11.08 -4.78 1.61
C LEU A 39 -12.40 -4.16 1.15
N LEU A 40 -12.67 -2.94 1.59
CA LEU A 40 -13.78 -2.14 1.07
C LEU A 40 -13.42 -1.58 -0.30
N ASP A 41 -14.32 -1.72 -1.27
CA ASP A 41 -14.23 -1.15 -2.61
C ASP A 41 -15.59 -0.55 -3.00
N GLY A 42 -15.78 0.73 -2.74
CA GLY A 42 -17.09 1.39 -2.86
C GLY A 42 -18.13 0.75 -1.96
N ALA A 43 -19.23 0.27 -2.55
CA ALA A 43 -20.34 -0.40 -1.85
C ALA A 43 -20.09 -1.89 -1.59
N ALA A 44 -18.97 -2.46 -2.08
CA ALA A 44 -18.67 -3.88 -1.97
C ALA A 44 -17.52 -4.17 -1.03
N THR A 45 -17.51 -5.39 -0.47
CA THR A 45 -16.31 -5.98 0.12
C THR A 45 -15.68 -6.91 -0.92
N VAL A 46 -14.39 -6.76 -1.15
CA VAL A 46 -13.63 -7.54 -2.13
C VAL A 46 -12.38 -8.13 -1.50
N HIS A 47 -11.86 -9.17 -2.11
CA HIS A 47 -10.54 -9.73 -1.85
C HIS A 47 -9.71 -9.62 -3.13
N LEU A 48 -8.42 -9.40 -2.96
CA LEU A 48 -7.47 -9.39 -4.06
C LEU A 48 -6.76 -10.74 -4.11
N ILE A 49 -6.61 -11.25 -5.31
CA ILE A 49 -5.80 -12.44 -5.61
C ILE A 49 -4.68 -11.99 -6.52
N LYS A 50 -3.44 -12.33 -6.19
CA LYS A 50 -2.26 -12.03 -6.99
C LYS A 50 -1.47 -13.28 -7.29
N ASP A 51 -1.16 -13.51 -8.57
CA ASP A 51 -0.12 -14.45 -8.98
C ASP A 51 1.22 -13.70 -9.01
N THR A 52 2.12 -14.06 -8.12
CA THR A 52 3.46 -13.43 -8.08
C THR A 52 4.35 -13.85 -9.26
N GLY A 53 3.98 -14.88 -10.01
CA GLY A 53 4.71 -15.33 -11.19
C GLY A 53 4.42 -14.47 -12.42
N SER A 54 3.15 -14.16 -12.66
CA SER A 54 2.71 -13.27 -13.76
C SER A 54 2.56 -11.81 -13.35
N GLY A 55 2.52 -11.49 -12.05
CA GLY A 55 2.23 -10.15 -11.54
C GLY A 55 0.74 -9.76 -11.63
N ASN A 56 -0.11 -10.59 -12.20
CA ASN A 56 -1.54 -10.32 -12.37
C ASN A 56 -2.27 -10.30 -11.03
N SER A 57 -3.15 -9.31 -10.85
CA SER A 57 -4.00 -9.16 -9.68
C SER A 57 -5.48 -9.10 -10.09
N PHE A 58 -6.34 -9.78 -9.34
CA PHE A 58 -7.77 -9.90 -9.62
C PHE A 58 -8.57 -9.58 -8.36
N LYS A 59 -9.76 -8.98 -8.55
CA LYS A 59 -10.73 -8.79 -7.48
C LYS A 59 -11.75 -9.92 -7.50
N VAL A 60 -12.06 -10.47 -6.33
CA VAL A 60 -13.12 -11.47 -6.14
C VAL A 60 -14.00 -11.07 -4.96
N GLY A 61 -15.25 -11.52 -4.97
CA GLY A 61 -16.16 -11.33 -3.86
C GLY A 61 -15.84 -12.24 -2.65
N PRO A 62 -16.48 -12.01 -1.49
CA PRO A 62 -16.25 -12.84 -0.30
C PRO A 62 -16.61 -14.31 -0.50
N LYS A 63 -17.63 -14.60 -1.31
CA LYS A 63 -18.09 -15.98 -1.58
C LYS A 63 -17.08 -16.75 -2.43
N GLU A 64 -16.58 -16.14 -3.49
CA GLU A 64 -15.54 -16.72 -4.34
C GLU A 64 -14.24 -16.88 -3.55
N HIS A 65 -13.86 -15.86 -2.76
CA HIS A 65 -12.69 -15.95 -1.89
C HIS A 65 -12.78 -17.11 -0.90
N PHE A 66 -13.95 -17.33 -0.28
CA PHE A 66 -14.18 -18.44 0.63
C PHE A 66 -13.86 -19.78 0.00
N LEU A 67 -14.29 -19.99 -1.25
CA LEU A 67 -14.03 -21.21 -2.01
C LEU A 67 -12.54 -21.33 -2.40
N ILE A 68 -11.99 -20.25 -2.93
CA ILE A 68 -10.61 -20.21 -3.44
C ILE A 68 -9.61 -20.45 -2.32
N ALA A 69 -9.83 -19.85 -1.14
CA ALA A 69 -8.95 -20.01 0.02
C ALA A 69 -8.89 -21.44 0.57
N ARG A 70 -9.84 -22.31 0.19
CA ARG A 70 -9.91 -23.71 0.60
C ARG A 70 -9.36 -24.69 -0.44
N MET A 71 -8.97 -24.21 -1.60
CA MET A 71 -8.38 -25.01 -2.68
C MET A 71 -6.90 -25.32 -2.37
N ASP A 72 -6.67 -26.23 -1.44
CA ASP A 72 -5.36 -26.57 -0.87
C ASP A 72 -4.80 -27.91 -1.41
N GLY A 73 -5.48 -28.52 -2.40
CA GLY A 73 -5.13 -29.85 -2.94
C GLY A 73 -5.52 -31.03 -2.04
N ARG A 74 -5.99 -30.76 -0.82
CA ARG A 74 -6.38 -31.79 0.15
C ARG A 74 -7.88 -32.00 0.19
N ARG A 75 -8.65 -30.93 0.16
CA ARG A 75 -10.11 -30.94 0.20
C ARG A 75 -10.68 -31.13 -1.19
N SER A 76 -11.69 -32.00 -1.29
CA SER A 76 -12.48 -32.19 -2.51
C SER A 76 -13.48 -31.03 -2.69
N LEU A 77 -13.99 -30.84 -3.91
CA LEU A 77 -15.04 -29.85 -4.16
C LEU A 77 -16.34 -30.18 -3.37
N ALA A 78 -16.62 -31.45 -3.08
CA ALA A 78 -17.73 -31.84 -2.23
C ALA A 78 -17.54 -31.33 -0.80
N GLU A 79 -16.38 -31.54 -0.19
CA GLU A 79 -16.05 -31.06 1.17
C GLU A 79 -16.09 -29.54 1.25
N ILE A 80 -15.50 -28.83 0.29
CA ILE A 80 -15.54 -27.37 0.21
C ILE A 80 -16.99 -26.86 0.05
N GLY A 81 -17.80 -27.61 -0.76
CA GLY A 81 -19.21 -27.29 -0.98
C GLY A 81 -20.08 -27.46 0.26
N GLU A 82 -19.79 -28.45 1.10
CA GLU A 82 -20.47 -28.64 2.39
C GLU A 82 -20.12 -27.52 3.38
N GLU A 83 -18.83 -27.15 3.50
CA GLU A 83 -18.42 -25.99 4.31
C GLU A 83 -19.09 -24.69 3.84
N TYR A 84 -19.16 -24.49 2.51
CA TYR A 84 -19.82 -23.33 1.93
C TYR A 84 -21.33 -23.32 2.22
N ALA A 85 -21.98 -24.50 2.13
CA ALA A 85 -23.41 -24.62 2.46
C ALA A 85 -23.69 -24.33 3.92
N GLY A 86 -22.79 -24.74 4.83
CA GLY A 86 -22.87 -24.41 6.25
C GLY A 86 -22.76 -22.92 6.52
N GLU A 87 -21.83 -22.22 5.86
CA GLU A 87 -21.58 -20.79 6.05
C GLU A 87 -22.65 -19.90 5.40
N TYR A 88 -23.05 -20.24 4.15
CA TYR A 88 -23.95 -19.38 3.34
C TYR A 88 -25.36 -19.92 3.19
N GLY A 89 -25.70 -21.06 3.79
CA GLY A 89 -27.04 -21.66 3.74
C GLY A 89 -27.47 -22.15 2.35
N ARG A 90 -26.52 -22.28 1.39
CA ARG A 90 -26.82 -22.61 -0.01
C ARG A 90 -25.75 -23.54 -0.58
N ARG A 91 -26.17 -24.64 -1.20
CA ARG A 91 -25.27 -25.53 -1.95
C ARG A 91 -24.94 -24.96 -3.32
N LEU A 92 -23.71 -25.22 -3.78
CA LEU A 92 -23.24 -24.88 -5.12
C LEU A 92 -23.57 -26.01 -6.07
N GLY A 93 -24.14 -25.69 -7.22
CA GLY A 93 -24.33 -26.64 -8.33
C GLY A 93 -23.06 -26.78 -9.19
N ASP A 94 -23.01 -27.85 -9.97
CA ASP A 94 -21.87 -28.18 -10.85
C ASP A 94 -21.51 -27.06 -11.81
N ALA A 95 -22.49 -26.34 -12.35
CA ALA A 95 -22.26 -25.21 -13.25
C ALA A 95 -21.46 -24.09 -12.57
N HIS A 96 -21.70 -23.80 -11.30
CA HIS A 96 -20.93 -22.81 -10.53
C HIS A 96 -19.48 -23.26 -10.29
N TRP A 97 -19.29 -24.56 -9.97
CA TRP A 97 -17.96 -25.12 -9.82
C TRP A 97 -17.16 -25.03 -11.12
N GLN A 98 -17.78 -25.43 -12.24
CA GLN A 98 -17.15 -25.32 -13.56
C GLN A 98 -16.79 -23.88 -13.90
N GLN A 99 -17.67 -22.92 -13.62
CA GLN A 99 -17.40 -21.50 -13.84
C GLN A 99 -16.18 -21.00 -13.04
N ILE A 100 -16.11 -21.33 -11.74
CA ILE A 100 -14.99 -20.93 -10.87
C ILE A 100 -13.69 -21.60 -11.34
N LEU A 101 -13.69 -22.90 -11.59
CA LEU A 101 -12.52 -23.62 -12.04
C LEU A 101 -12.04 -23.15 -13.42
N THR A 102 -12.96 -22.86 -14.35
CA THR A 102 -12.63 -22.28 -15.66
C THR A 102 -12.01 -20.89 -15.49
N MET A 103 -12.59 -20.03 -14.64
CA MET A 103 -12.04 -18.71 -14.35
C MET A 103 -10.64 -18.81 -13.76
N LEU A 104 -10.41 -19.68 -12.79
CA LEU A 104 -9.10 -19.87 -12.16
C LEU A 104 -8.10 -20.50 -13.13
N GLY A 105 -8.54 -21.46 -13.95
CA GLY A 105 -7.72 -22.11 -14.98
C GLY A 105 -7.30 -21.14 -16.07
N THR A 106 -8.23 -20.34 -16.64
CA THR A 106 -7.91 -19.32 -17.64
C THR A 106 -7.01 -18.21 -17.11
N LYS A 107 -7.05 -17.95 -15.80
CA LYS A 107 -6.14 -17.02 -15.12
C LYS A 107 -4.83 -17.66 -14.69
N GLY A 108 -4.63 -18.96 -14.94
CA GLY A 108 -3.42 -19.70 -14.61
C GLY A 108 -3.16 -19.79 -13.09
N LEU A 109 -4.19 -19.75 -12.26
CA LEU A 109 -4.08 -19.74 -10.79
C LEU A 109 -4.07 -21.16 -10.18
N LEU A 110 -4.58 -22.16 -10.91
CA LEU A 110 -4.60 -23.56 -10.46
C LEU A 110 -3.28 -24.28 -10.80
N ALA A 111 -2.87 -25.17 -9.93
CA ALA A 111 -1.79 -26.09 -10.21
C ALA A 111 -2.13 -26.95 -11.46
N GLY A 112 -1.12 -27.21 -12.30
CA GLY A 112 -1.31 -27.98 -13.55
C GLY A 112 -1.88 -27.19 -14.74
N THR A 113 -2.34 -25.94 -14.57
CA THR A 113 -2.77 -25.10 -15.70
C THR A 113 -1.57 -24.33 -16.30
N PRO A 114 -1.60 -23.96 -17.61
CA PRO A 114 -0.55 -23.11 -18.18
C PRO A 114 -0.43 -21.77 -17.41
N ALA A 115 0.80 -21.30 -17.18
CA ALA A 115 1.02 -19.99 -16.59
C ALA A 115 0.60 -18.91 -17.60
N GLN A 116 -0.15 -17.91 -17.14
CA GLN A 116 -0.34 -16.73 -17.98
C GLN A 116 0.99 -15.95 -18.07
N PRO A 117 1.36 -15.49 -19.28
CA PRO A 117 2.49 -14.57 -19.40
C PRO A 117 2.19 -13.30 -18.59
N ALA A 118 3.25 -12.72 -18.02
CA ALA A 118 3.15 -11.40 -17.39
C ALA A 118 2.57 -10.40 -18.41
N PRO A 119 1.65 -9.51 -18.00
CA PRO A 119 1.18 -8.46 -18.89
C PRO A 119 2.40 -7.64 -19.31
N VAL A 120 2.68 -7.63 -20.59
CA VAL A 120 3.68 -6.73 -21.18
C VAL A 120 3.06 -5.34 -21.13
N THR A 121 3.26 -4.63 -20.02
CA THR A 121 2.95 -3.22 -19.97
C THR A 121 4.00 -2.52 -20.82
N PRO A 122 3.63 -1.90 -21.96
CA PRO A 122 4.60 -1.14 -22.72
C PRO A 122 5.25 -0.10 -21.80
N PRO A 123 6.58 0.05 -21.85
CA PRO A 123 7.24 1.08 -21.04
C PRO A 123 6.60 2.43 -21.38
N GLU A 124 6.20 3.20 -20.35
CA GLU A 124 5.68 4.54 -20.56
C GLU A 124 6.69 5.34 -21.42
N PRO A 125 6.24 6.04 -22.47
CA PRO A 125 7.15 6.79 -23.31
C PRO A 125 7.89 7.82 -22.47
N ARG A 126 9.22 7.71 -22.42
CA ARG A 126 10.09 8.67 -21.76
C ARG A 126 10.12 9.93 -22.59
N THR A 127 9.73 11.04 -21.98
CA THR A 127 9.86 12.38 -22.54
C THR A 127 10.68 13.25 -21.59
N LEU A 128 11.17 14.39 -22.04
CA LEU A 128 11.85 15.34 -21.15
C LEU A 128 10.97 15.79 -19.99
N LEU A 129 9.64 15.84 -20.20
CA LEU A 129 8.68 16.31 -19.21
C LEU A 129 8.23 15.21 -18.22
N ARG A 130 8.29 13.95 -18.63
CA ARG A 130 7.91 12.80 -17.78
C ARG A 130 8.69 11.55 -18.14
N GLY A 131 8.99 10.76 -17.10
CA GLY A 131 9.65 9.47 -17.29
C GLY A 131 9.93 8.79 -15.96
N THR A 132 10.49 7.60 -16.07
CA THR A 132 10.98 6.80 -14.95
C THR A 132 12.38 6.29 -15.27
N LEU A 133 13.25 6.28 -14.27
CA LEU A 133 14.59 5.76 -14.36
C LEU A 133 14.81 4.79 -13.19
N PRO A 134 14.94 3.48 -13.43
CA PRO A 134 15.37 2.56 -12.40
C PRO A 134 16.81 2.89 -11.99
N LEU A 135 17.03 3.12 -10.70
CA LEU A 135 18.35 3.46 -10.15
C LEU A 135 19.10 2.23 -9.67
N VAL A 136 18.39 1.17 -9.34
CA VAL A 136 18.92 -0.05 -8.75
C VAL A 136 18.59 -1.22 -9.65
N ALA A 137 19.62 -1.93 -10.12
CA ALA A 137 19.44 -3.08 -11.03
C ALA A 137 18.68 -4.24 -10.38
N ASP A 138 18.94 -4.51 -9.08
CA ASP A 138 18.23 -5.52 -8.29
C ASP A 138 17.80 -4.88 -6.96
N ALA A 139 16.57 -4.37 -6.96
CA ALA A 139 15.98 -3.70 -5.81
C ALA A 139 15.72 -4.67 -4.64
N ASP A 140 15.33 -5.92 -4.93
CA ASP A 140 15.08 -6.92 -3.90
C ASP A 140 16.36 -7.36 -3.20
N ALA A 141 17.44 -7.63 -3.94
CA ALA A 141 18.75 -7.96 -3.36
C ALA A 141 19.34 -6.78 -2.59
N THR A 142 19.16 -5.55 -3.07
CA THR A 142 19.65 -4.34 -2.38
C THR A 142 18.92 -4.15 -1.05
N THR A 143 17.60 -4.22 -1.03
CA THR A 143 16.83 -4.12 0.21
C THR A 143 17.10 -5.29 1.15
N ALA A 144 17.37 -6.50 0.64
CA ALA A 144 17.78 -7.63 1.46
C ALA A 144 19.14 -7.41 2.13
N ARG A 145 20.12 -6.80 1.43
CA ARG A 145 21.42 -6.42 2.02
C ARG A 145 21.25 -5.34 3.10
N LEU A 146 20.49 -4.28 2.79
CA LEU A 146 20.20 -3.22 3.76
C LEU A 146 19.48 -3.77 5.00
N HIS A 147 18.50 -4.64 4.82
CA HIS A 147 17.81 -5.28 5.94
C HIS A 147 18.76 -6.16 6.77
N ARG A 148 19.72 -6.84 6.16
CA ARG A 148 20.72 -7.64 6.91
C ARG A 148 21.60 -6.76 7.80
N VAL A 149 21.96 -5.55 7.32
CA VAL A 149 22.80 -4.60 8.07
C VAL A 149 21.99 -3.84 9.10
N PHE A 150 20.82 -3.31 8.73
CA PHE A 150 20.05 -2.38 9.56
C PHE A 150 18.80 -2.98 10.19
N GLY A 151 18.47 -4.25 9.90
CA GLY A 151 17.25 -4.91 10.40
C GLY A 151 17.18 -4.99 11.90
N PHE A 152 18.31 -4.94 12.63
CA PHE A 152 18.34 -4.89 14.09
C PHE A 152 17.64 -3.62 14.63
N LEU A 153 17.65 -2.51 13.87
CA LEU A 153 16.95 -1.26 14.25
C LEU A 153 15.43 -1.44 14.31
N LEU A 154 14.89 -2.43 13.61
CA LEU A 154 13.45 -2.74 13.61
C LEU A 154 13.04 -3.60 14.81
N THR A 155 13.98 -4.02 15.64
CA THR A 155 13.65 -4.72 16.90
C THR A 155 13.07 -3.73 17.92
N PRO A 156 12.12 -4.15 18.79
CA PRO A 156 11.53 -3.26 19.79
C PRO A 156 12.56 -2.57 20.68
N TRP A 157 13.65 -3.26 21.03
CA TRP A 157 14.71 -2.76 21.88
C TRP A 157 15.52 -1.63 21.24
N ALA A 158 15.72 -1.64 19.94
CA ALA A 158 16.40 -0.56 19.24
C ALA A 158 15.42 0.54 18.84
N MET A 159 14.24 0.16 18.33
CA MET A 159 13.23 1.12 17.87
C MET A 159 12.63 1.94 19.03
N GLY A 160 12.41 1.36 20.19
CA GLY A 160 11.87 2.07 21.34
C GLY A 160 12.69 3.30 21.74
N PRO A 161 13.99 3.17 22.06
CA PRO A 161 14.86 4.30 22.36
C PRO A 161 14.93 5.33 21.19
N LEU A 162 14.99 4.86 19.94
CA LEU A 162 14.99 5.76 18.79
C LEU A 162 13.72 6.60 18.71
N LEU A 163 12.55 6.01 18.93
CA LEU A 163 11.28 6.76 18.95
C LEU A 163 11.26 7.79 20.10
N VAL A 164 11.81 7.46 21.25
CA VAL A 164 11.93 8.43 22.35
C VAL A 164 12.82 9.60 21.95
N LEU A 165 13.96 9.33 21.29
CA LEU A 165 14.85 10.40 20.78
C LEU A 165 14.15 11.25 19.71
N LEU A 166 13.37 10.64 18.81
CA LEU A 166 12.59 11.38 17.82
C LEU A 166 11.55 12.29 18.48
N VAL A 167 10.82 11.79 19.48
CA VAL A 167 9.84 12.60 20.22
C VAL A 167 10.53 13.75 20.95
N ALA A 168 11.70 13.51 21.57
CA ALA A 168 12.47 14.55 22.23
C ALA A 168 12.98 15.61 21.24
N MET A 169 13.47 15.17 20.05
CA MET A 169 13.88 16.08 18.99
C MET A 169 12.71 16.95 18.51
N GLU A 170 11.56 16.36 18.24
CA GLU A 170 10.40 17.12 17.79
C GLU A 170 9.86 18.09 18.86
N ALA A 171 9.91 17.69 20.13
CA ALA A 171 9.59 18.60 21.24
C ALA A 171 10.56 19.80 21.27
N LEU A 172 11.84 19.58 21.00
CA LEU A 172 12.85 20.65 20.89
C LEU A 172 12.59 21.54 19.68
N VAL A 173 12.28 20.98 18.52
CA VAL A 173 11.93 21.72 17.28
C VAL A 173 10.70 22.61 17.54
N ILE A 174 9.68 22.08 18.22
CA ILE A 174 8.48 22.86 18.58
C ILE A 174 8.84 23.97 19.56
N ALA A 175 9.61 23.70 20.60
CA ALA A 175 10.00 24.69 21.60
C ALA A 175 10.81 25.86 21.02
N HIS A 176 11.62 25.61 19.99
CA HIS A 176 12.45 26.63 19.33
C HIS A 176 11.88 27.07 17.95
N SER A 177 10.61 26.75 17.68
CA SER A 177 10.00 26.96 16.35
C SER A 177 10.11 28.41 15.85
N GLY A 178 10.06 29.41 16.73
CA GLY A 178 10.24 30.82 16.35
C GLY A 178 11.64 31.10 15.81
N GLU A 179 12.70 30.67 16.51
CA GLU A 179 14.09 30.79 16.07
C GLU A 179 14.32 30.02 14.76
N LEU A 180 13.86 28.78 14.68
CA LEU A 180 14.00 27.96 13.49
C LEU A 180 13.27 28.54 12.26
N LEU A 181 12.14 29.19 12.48
CA LEU A 181 11.37 29.85 11.42
C LEU A 181 12.10 31.08 10.86
N ILE A 182 12.76 31.86 11.73
CA ILE A 182 13.62 32.98 11.31
C ILE A 182 14.81 32.44 10.47
N ALA A 183 15.44 31.35 10.90
CA ALA A 183 16.52 30.72 10.16
C ALA A 183 16.06 30.23 8.77
N VAL A 184 14.83 29.72 8.63
CA VAL A 184 14.26 29.40 7.30
C VAL A 184 14.14 30.64 6.43
N ARG A 185 13.73 31.80 6.98
CA ARG A 185 13.65 33.07 6.23
C ARG A 185 15.04 33.49 5.73
N GLU A 186 16.05 33.46 6.61
CA GLU A 186 17.42 33.84 6.25
C GLU A 186 18.03 32.87 5.21
N LEU A 187 17.68 31.59 5.26
CA LEU A 187 18.10 30.60 4.26
C LEU A 187 17.78 31.02 2.82
N PHE A 188 16.65 31.69 2.59
CA PHE A 188 16.26 32.16 1.24
C PHE A 188 17.10 33.36 0.75
N THR A 189 17.85 33.99 1.62
CA THR A 189 18.78 35.07 1.24
C THR A 189 20.15 34.55 0.85
N ASN A 190 20.48 33.26 1.17
CA ASN A 190 21.75 32.64 0.89
C ASN A 190 21.60 31.44 -0.06
N PRO A 191 21.85 31.62 -1.38
CA PRO A 191 21.65 30.55 -2.36
C PRO A 191 22.49 29.29 -2.11
N VAL A 192 23.66 29.40 -1.51
CA VAL A 192 24.54 28.27 -1.21
C VAL A 192 23.96 27.40 -0.12
N LEU A 193 23.54 28.03 1.00
CA LEU A 193 22.90 27.32 2.11
C LEU A 193 21.54 26.74 1.70
N LEU A 194 20.76 27.48 0.91
CA LEU A 194 19.49 26.99 0.35
C LEU A 194 19.70 25.74 -0.49
N THR A 195 20.71 25.76 -1.40
CA THR A 195 21.01 24.60 -2.24
C THR A 195 21.49 23.41 -1.41
N GLY A 196 22.37 23.63 -0.43
CA GLY A 196 22.85 22.59 0.48
C GLY A 196 21.71 21.94 1.27
N THR A 197 20.82 22.75 1.86
CA THR A 197 19.64 22.27 2.59
C THR A 197 18.68 21.49 1.66
N ALA A 198 18.44 21.99 0.46
CA ALA A 198 17.60 21.30 -0.52
C ALA A 198 18.18 19.92 -0.92
N ILE A 199 19.51 19.83 -1.10
CA ILE A 199 20.18 18.54 -1.37
C ILE A 199 20.02 17.59 -0.19
N LEU A 200 20.19 18.06 1.06
CA LEU A 200 20.02 17.21 2.25
C LEU A 200 18.57 16.71 2.38
N LEU A 201 17.58 17.55 2.15
CA LEU A 201 16.17 17.16 2.13
C LEU A 201 15.87 16.14 1.01
N TRP A 202 16.52 16.29 -0.15
CA TRP A 202 16.38 15.31 -1.22
C TRP A 202 17.03 13.97 -0.87
N VAL A 203 18.21 13.98 -0.22
CA VAL A 203 18.85 12.76 0.33
C VAL A 203 17.94 12.11 1.38
N SER A 204 17.33 12.91 2.27
CA SER A 204 16.34 12.42 3.22
C SER A 204 15.17 11.70 2.52
N THR A 205 14.66 12.26 1.40
CA THR A 205 13.63 11.60 0.58
C THR A 205 14.11 10.28 -0.04
N ALA A 206 15.37 10.21 -0.45
CA ALA A 206 15.95 8.97 -0.96
C ALA A 206 15.98 7.86 0.10
N LEU A 207 16.41 8.22 1.31
CA LEU A 207 16.43 7.30 2.46
C LEU A 207 15.02 6.90 2.91
N HIS A 208 14.05 7.81 2.84
CA HIS A 208 12.64 7.56 3.06
C HIS A 208 12.11 6.42 2.17
N GLU A 209 12.37 6.47 0.87
CA GLU A 209 11.94 5.43 -0.06
C GLU A 209 12.65 4.09 0.20
N LEU A 210 13.93 4.11 0.55
CA LEU A 210 14.66 2.91 0.94
C LEU A 210 14.10 2.28 2.21
N ALA A 211 13.67 3.09 3.18
CA ALA A 211 13.08 2.61 4.42
C ALA A 211 11.80 1.81 4.20
N HIS A 212 10.93 2.24 3.26
CA HIS A 212 9.77 1.45 2.87
C HIS A 212 10.16 0.05 2.40
N GLY A 213 11.19 -0.05 1.56
CA GLY A 213 11.70 -1.33 1.05
C GLY A 213 12.27 -2.23 2.16
N VAL A 214 13.08 -1.65 3.06
CA VAL A 214 13.70 -2.39 4.19
C VAL A 214 12.65 -2.91 5.16
N VAL A 215 11.67 -2.10 5.53
CA VAL A 215 10.59 -2.49 6.44
C VAL A 215 9.64 -3.50 5.76
N ALA A 216 9.31 -3.31 4.48
CA ALA A 216 8.54 -4.31 3.73
C ALA A 216 9.27 -5.66 3.72
N ARG A 217 10.59 -5.66 3.49
CA ARG A 217 11.42 -6.87 3.52
C ARG A 217 11.42 -7.57 4.87
N HIS A 218 11.44 -6.81 5.96
CA HIS A 218 11.34 -7.33 7.34
C HIS A 218 10.07 -8.18 7.52
N TYR A 219 8.97 -7.78 6.91
CA TYR A 219 7.69 -8.49 6.95
C TYR A 219 7.46 -9.47 5.78
N GLY A 220 8.53 -9.88 5.09
CA GLY A 220 8.46 -10.86 3.99
C GLY A 220 8.00 -10.27 2.65
N GLY A 221 7.97 -8.94 2.53
CA GLY A 221 7.71 -8.25 1.28
C GLY A 221 8.84 -8.37 0.28
N ARG A 222 8.51 -8.16 -1.02
CA ARG A 222 9.48 -8.07 -2.11
C ARG A 222 9.45 -6.68 -2.70
N VAL A 223 10.64 -6.16 -3.04
CA VAL A 223 10.77 -4.85 -3.68
C VAL A 223 11.01 -5.05 -5.16
N ALA A 224 10.07 -4.60 -5.98
CA ALA A 224 10.15 -4.76 -7.43
C ALA A 224 11.12 -3.76 -8.05
N GLU A 225 11.07 -2.49 -7.63
CA GLU A 225 11.83 -1.43 -8.26
C GLU A 225 12.13 -0.29 -7.27
N ILE A 226 13.34 0.27 -7.37
CA ILE A 226 13.74 1.51 -6.74
C ILE A 226 14.26 2.43 -7.84
N GLY A 227 13.70 3.63 -7.96
CA GLY A 227 14.01 4.50 -9.05
C GLY A 227 13.65 5.95 -8.83
N LEU A 228 13.83 6.72 -9.90
CA LEU A 228 13.49 8.13 -9.99
C LEU A 228 12.33 8.26 -10.98
N ARG A 229 11.31 9.00 -10.60
CA ARG A 229 10.19 9.38 -11.48
C ARG A 229 10.14 10.89 -11.57
N TRP A 230 10.03 11.39 -12.77
CA TRP A 230 9.84 12.82 -12.97
C TRP A 230 8.58 13.10 -13.77
N ARG A 231 7.92 14.14 -13.36
CA ARG A 231 6.85 14.82 -14.07
C ARG A 231 7.05 16.29 -13.77
N LEU A 232 7.83 16.95 -14.65
CA LEU A 232 8.27 18.31 -14.37
C LEU A 232 7.12 19.24 -13.98
N PRO A 233 7.34 20.07 -12.95
CA PRO A 233 8.62 20.35 -12.28
C PRO A 233 9.00 19.36 -11.16
N ALA A 234 8.19 18.36 -10.84
CA ALA A 234 8.47 17.43 -9.74
C ALA A 234 9.38 16.27 -10.18
N VAL A 235 10.39 15.99 -9.35
CA VAL A 235 11.27 14.83 -9.44
C VAL A 235 11.22 14.09 -8.11
N ILE A 236 10.72 12.87 -8.11
CA ILE A 236 10.53 12.08 -6.91
C ILE A 236 11.26 10.74 -7.01
N MET A 237 11.81 10.27 -5.90
CA MET A 237 12.22 8.89 -5.76
C MET A 237 11.00 8.02 -5.45
N TYR A 238 11.07 6.74 -5.79
CA TYR A 238 10.03 5.78 -5.47
C TYR A 238 10.61 4.40 -5.18
N CYS A 239 9.92 3.68 -4.30
CA CYS A 239 10.17 2.28 -4.01
C CYS A 239 8.85 1.51 -4.19
N THR A 240 8.85 0.53 -5.10
CA THR A 240 7.66 -0.28 -5.37
C THR A 240 7.74 -1.60 -4.61
N VAL A 241 6.90 -1.76 -3.60
CA VAL A 241 6.72 -3.02 -2.89
C VAL A 241 5.66 -3.85 -3.61
N ASP A 242 6.09 -4.97 -4.22
CA ASP A 242 5.28 -5.75 -5.14
C ASP A 242 4.06 -6.42 -4.51
N ASN A 243 4.19 -6.88 -3.27
CA ASN A 243 3.15 -7.59 -2.54
C ASN A 243 2.65 -6.85 -1.29
N TYR A 244 2.67 -5.51 -1.30
CA TYR A 244 2.32 -4.67 -0.15
C TYR A 244 0.98 -5.04 0.50
N LEU A 245 -0.10 -5.21 -0.30
CA LEU A 245 -1.44 -5.55 0.20
C LEU A 245 -1.58 -6.99 0.70
N TYR A 246 -0.57 -7.83 0.48
CA TYR A 246 -0.53 -9.24 0.87
C TYR A 246 0.43 -9.49 2.05
N LEU A 247 1.02 -8.45 2.61
CA LEU A 247 1.81 -8.56 3.85
C LEU A 247 0.87 -8.93 5.01
N GLY A 248 0.94 -10.15 5.46
CA GLY A 248 0.25 -10.77 6.60
C GLY A 248 -1.02 -10.06 7.11
N SER A 249 -0.85 -9.10 8.01
CA SER A 249 -1.94 -8.29 8.58
C SER A 249 -1.80 -6.81 8.22
N ARG A 250 -2.76 -5.98 8.63
CA ARG A 250 -2.72 -4.52 8.41
C ARG A 250 -1.51 -3.82 9.07
N TRP A 251 -0.99 -4.36 10.18
CA TRP A 251 0.10 -3.72 10.94
C TRP A 251 1.43 -3.69 10.19
N PRO A 252 1.94 -4.78 9.58
CA PRO A 252 3.06 -4.75 8.65
C PRO A 252 2.92 -3.71 7.53
N ARG A 253 1.71 -3.58 6.98
CA ARG A 253 1.41 -2.60 5.92
C ARG A 253 1.48 -1.16 6.44
N ILE A 254 0.92 -0.90 7.62
CA ILE A 254 1.01 0.40 8.29
C ILE A 254 2.46 0.71 8.65
N ALA A 255 3.19 -0.23 9.25
CA ALA A 255 4.60 -0.06 9.59
C ALA A 255 5.44 0.27 8.34
N THR A 256 5.21 -0.43 7.23
CA THR A 256 5.85 -0.12 5.95
C THR A 256 5.52 1.30 5.47
N ALA A 257 4.26 1.74 5.59
CA ALA A 257 3.86 3.08 5.17
C ALA A 257 4.41 4.20 6.08
N VAL A 258 4.56 3.95 7.38
CA VAL A 258 5.13 4.92 8.34
C VAL A 258 6.65 5.01 8.23
N ALA A 259 7.31 3.95 7.74
CA ALA A 259 8.75 3.82 7.73
C ALA A 259 9.48 4.99 7.07
N GLY A 260 8.93 5.53 5.99
CA GLY A 260 9.49 6.68 5.30
C GLY A 260 9.53 7.94 6.16
N ALA A 261 8.40 8.29 6.79
CA ALA A 261 8.33 9.46 7.68
C ALA A 261 9.27 9.32 8.89
N VAL A 262 9.31 8.12 9.50
CA VAL A 262 10.26 7.82 10.59
C VAL A 262 11.70 7.96 10.11
N MET A 263 12.03 7.53 8.89
CA MET A 263 13.37 7.68 8.33
C MET A 263 13.74 9.14 8.10
N ASN A 264 12.81 9.98 7.63
CA ASN A 264 13.05 11.42 7.51
C ASN A 264 13.43 12.03 8.87
N LEU A 265 12.73 11.68 9.94
CA LEU A 265 13.05 12.15 11.29
C LEU A 265 14.39 11.59 11.80
N LEU A 266 14.67 10.30 11.57
CA LEU A 266 15.95 9.68 11.92
C LEU A 266 17.13 10.35 11.21
N PHE A 267 16.93 10.80 9.97
CA PHE A 267 17.94 11.54 9.23
C PHE A 267 18.29 12.88 9.91
N LEU A 268 17.36 13.50 10.61
CA LEU A 268 17.57 14.77 11.31
C LEU A 268 18.31 14.62 12.65
N LEU A 269 18.28 13.44 13.28
CA LEU A 269 18.89 13.25 14.61
C LEU A 269 20.37 13.67 14.72
N PRO A 270 21.27 13.30 13.79
CA PRO A 270 22.68 13.74 13.87
C PRO A 270 22.80 15.26 13.74
N PHE A 271 21.97 15.92 12.93
CA PHE A 271 21.97 17.36 12.80
C PHE A 271 21.42 18.04 14.06
N CYS A 272 20.40 17.48 14.69
CA CYS A 272 19.90 17.94 15.98
C CYS A 272 20.97 17.80 17.08
N ALA A 273 21.69 16.69 17.10
CA ALA A 273 22.81 16.52 18.04
C ALA A 273 23.92 17.54 17.82
N LEU A 274 24.30 17.82 16.56
CA LEU A 274 25.24 18.88 16.23
C LEU A 274 24.74 20.27 16.68
N TRP A 275 23.47 20.57 16.44
CA TRP A 275 22.84 21.85 16.81
C TRP A 275 22.89 22.10 18.32
N ILE A 276 22.75 21.04 19.15
CA ILE A 276 22.78 21.14 20.62
C ILE A 276 24.21 21.15 21.17
N LEU A 277 25.09 20.28 20.63
CA LEU A 277 26.35 19.92 21.29
C LEU A 277 27.58 20.61 20.69
N ALA A 278 27.53 21.03 19.42
CA ALA A 278 28.69 21.57 18.74
C ALA A 278 28.74 23.10 18.82
N PRO A 279 29.93 23.70 18.98
CA PRO A 279 30.16 25.13 18.81
C PRO A 279 30.11 25.46 17.32
N LEU A 280 28.92 25.80 16.82
CA LEU A 280 28.71 26.13 15.40
C LEU A 280 28.88 27.62 15.17
N ASP A 281 29.43 27.99 14.00
CA ASP A 281 29.34 29.36 13.50
C ASP A 281 27.86 29.71 13.13
N ASP A 282 27.56 30.99 13.03
CA ASP A 282 26.20 31.48 12.83
C ASP A 282 25.56 30.93 11.55
N ALA A 283 26.28 30.91 10.43
CA ALA A 283 25.75 30.42 9.15
C ALA A 283 25.45 28.92 9.17
N THR A 284 26.32 28.13 9.80
CA THR A 284 26.09 26.67 9.96
C THR A 284 24.92 26.42 10.91
N ARG A 285 24.80 27.17 12.00
CA ARG A 285 23.69 27.08 12.95
C ARG A 285 22.36 27.39 12.26
N GLU A 286 22.28 28.46 11.49
CA GLU A 286 21.11 28.83 10.70
C GLU A 286 20.72 27.76 9.70
N ALA A 287 21.69 27.22 8.94
CA ALA A 287 21.44 26.17 7.96
C ALA A 287 20.87 24.89 8.62
N ILE A 288 21.45 24.48 9.75
CA ILE A 288 20.96 23.30 10.50
C ILE A 288 19.59 23.59 11.12
N SER A 289 19.37 24.79 11.66
CA SER A 289 18.07 25.22 12.19
C SER A 289 16.97 25.13 11.11
N ALA A 290 17.24 25.68 9.93
CA ALA A 290 16.33 25.60 8.80
C ALA A 290 16.11 24.12 8.34
N LEU A 291 17.18 23.32 8.29
CA LEU A 291 17.08 21.89 7.94
C LEU A 291 16.20 21.12 8.94
N LEU A 292 16.35 21.36 10.25
CA LEU A 292 15.55 20.71 11.27
C LEU A 292 14.05 21.02 11.09
N LEU A 293 13.71 22.31 10.93
CA LEU A 293 12.31 22.70 10.74
C LEU A 293 11.73 22.17 9.42
N LEU A 294 12.42 22.39 8.30
CA LEU A 294 11.95 21.98 6.98
C LEU A 294 11.87 20.44 6.87
N GLY A 295 12.83 19.72 7.45
CA GLY A 295 12.85 18.26 7.47
C GLY A 295 11.73 17.67 8.33
N SER A 296 11.44 18.27 9.49
CA SER A 296 10.28 17.89 10.32
C SER A 296 8.97 18.14 9.58
N VAL A 297 8.81 19.31 8.97
CA VAL A 297 7.64 19.64 8.13
C VAL A 297 7.51 18.62 6.98
N GLN A 298 8.61 18.28 6.30
CA GLN A 298 8.62 17.25 5.25
C GLN A 298 8.15 15.89 5.77
N ALA A 299 8.66 15.43 6.93
CA ALA A 299 8.29 14.15 7.51
C ALA A 299 6.79 14.08 7.84
N PHE A 300 6.25 15.12 8.49
CA PHE A 300 4.83 15.18 8.82
C PHE A 300 3.93 15.39 7.60
N ALA A 301 4.39 16.13 6.59
CA ALA A 301 3.65 16.29 5.33
C ALA A 301 3.40 14.95 4.64
N MET A 302 4.36 13.99 4.71
CA MET A 302 4.17 12.64 4.17
C MET A 302 3.06 11.86 4.88
N LEU A 303 2.71 12.20 6.11
CA LEU A 303 1.65 11.56 6.89
C LEU A 303 0.25 12.16 6.64
N VAL A 304 0.15 13.20 5.81
CA VAL A 304 -1.16 13.76 5.43
C VAL A 304 -1.97 12.71 4.65
N PRO A 305 -3.25 12.46 5.02
CA PRO A 305 -4.05 11.38 4.44
C PRO A 305 -4.59 11.72 3.04
N LEU A 306 -3.74 12.18 2.14
CA LEU A 306 -4.07 12.51 0.76
C LEU A 306 -3.26 11.67 -0.24
N PRO A 307 -3.86 11.16 -1.34
CA PRO A 307 -3.09 10.55 -2.40
C PRO A 307 -2.13 11.61 -3.03
N PRO A 308 -0.88 11.28 -3.34
CA PRO A 308 -0.22 9.97 -3.27
C PRO A 308 0.60 9.72 -1.98
N LEU A 309 0.42 10.51 -0.92
CA LEU A 309 1.23 10.49 0.29
C LEU A 309 1.05 9.20 1.12
N ASP A 310 2.01 8.91 1.99
CA ASP A 310 1.99 7.70 2.81
C ASP A 310 0.88 7.70 3.85
N GLY A 311 0.50 8.88 4.37
CA GLY A 311 -0.67 9.03 5.24
C GLY A 311 -1.96 8.51 4.63
N TYR A 312 -2.11 8.60 3.30
CA TYR A 312 -3.22 7.98 2.60
C TYR A 312 -3.16 6.45 2.64
N LYS A 313 -1.97 5.86 2.48
CA LYS A 313 -1.78 4.41 2.60
C LYS A 313 -2.16 3.94 4.01
N ILE A 314 -1.72 4.68 5.04
CA ILE A 314 -2.06 4.41 6.44
C ILE A 314 -3.58 4.47 6.65
N ALA A 315 -4.23 5.56 6.24
CA ALA A 315 -5.67 5.73 6.36
C ALA A 315 -6.44 4.60 5.64
N SER A 316 -5.99 4.21 4.44
CA SER A 316 -6.57 3.11 3.67
C SER A 316 -6.46 1.76 4.39
N GLN A 317 -5.31 1.47 5.05
CA GLN A 317 -5.13 0.24 5.82
C GLN A 317 -5.97 0.25 7.12
N LEU A 318 -6.08 1.38 7.80
CA LEU A 318 -6.93 1.52 8.99
C LEU A 318 -8.41 1.33 8.64
N ALA A 319 -8.85 1.90 7.52
CA ALA A 319 -10.22 1.73 7.00
C ALA A 319 -10.45 0.31 6.43
N GLY A 320 -9.39 -0.43 6.07
CA GLY A 320 -9.47 -1.69 5.34
C GLY A 320 -10.09 -1.49 3.95
N ALA A 321 -9.66 -0.45 3.22
CA ALA A 321 -10.25 -0.06 1.95
C ALA A 321 -9.22 0.01 0.83
N THR A 322 -9.67 -0.32 -0.38
CA THR A 322 -8.96 0.04 -1.62
C THR A 322 -9.65 1.27 -2.23
N GLY A 323 -8.90 2.22 -2.77
CA GLY A 323 -9.50 3.40 -3.38
C GLY A 323 -10.34 4.25 -2.42
N LEU A 324 -9.90 4.39 -1.15
CA LEU A 324 -10.61 5.09 -0.08
C LEU A 324 -11.07 6.50 -0.50
N ALA A 325 -10.18 7.32 -1.07
CA ALA A 325 -10.51 8.67 -1.52
C ALA A 325 -11.55 8.67 -2.65
N ALA A 326 -11.39 7.76 -3.64
CA ALA A 326 -12.31 7.65 -4.77
C ALA A 326 -13.71 7.21 -4.35
N SER A 327 -13.82 6.37 -3.32
CA SER A 327 -15.11 5.85 -2.81
C SER A 327 -15.82 6.83 -1.87
N THR A 328 -15.07 7.70 -1.19
CA THR A 328 -15.61 8.62 -0.16
C THR A 328 -16.57 9.65 -0.77
N GLY A 329 -16.19 10.33 -1.86
CA GLY A 329 -17.02 11.36 -2.49
C GLY A 329 -18.39 10.85 -2.96
N PRO A 330 -18.45 9.75 -3.74
CA PRO A 330 -19.71 9.11 -4.13
C PRO A 330 -20.59 8.73 -2.93
N TYR A 331 -20.02 8.09 -1.91
CA TYR A 331 -20.77 7.74 -0.71
C TYR A 331 -21.37 8.96 0.00
N LEU A 332 -20.57 10.02 0.23
CA LEU A 332 -21.03 11.23 0.91
C LEU A 332 -22.17 11.92 0.15
N ARG A 333 -22.12 11.94 -1.19
CA ARG A 333 -23.21 12.49 -2.01
C ARG A 333 -24.51 11.72 -1.79
N LEU A 334 -24.46 10.38 -1.73
CA LEU A 334 -25.64 9.54 -1.46
C LEU A 334 -26.16 9.76 -0.04
N ALA A 335 -25.27 9.82 0.95
CA ALA A 335 -25.62 10.04 2.34
C ALA A 335 -26.26 11.42 2.58
N LEU A 336 -25.70 12.49 1.99
CA LEU A 336 -26.25 13.85 2.09
C LEU A 336 -27.62 13.97 1.40
N ARG A 337 -27.83 13.26 0.29
CA ARG A 337 -29.12 13.20 -0.42
C ARG A 337 -30.13 12.27 0.27
N ARG A 338 -29.75 11.62 1.37
CA ARG A 338 -30.56 10.61 2.08
C ARG A 338 -31.06 9.49 1.17
N SER A 339 -30.25 9.14 0.14
CA SER A 339 -30.59 8.08 -0.79
C SER A 339 -30.63 6.73 -0.07
N PRO A 340 -31.63 5.86 -0.37
CA PRO A 340 -31.66 4.50 0.18
C PRO A 340 -30.45 3.66 -0.22
N GLU A 341 -29.78 3.99 -1.31
CA GLU A 341 -28.54 3.34 -1.76
C GLU A 341 -27.40 3.50 -0.75
N ALA A 342 -27.37 4.60 0.03
CA ALA A 342 -26.36 4.78 1.08
C ALA A 342 -26.49 3.69 2.18
N ALA A 343 -27.69 3.20 2.44
CA ALA A 343 -27.94 2.14 3.40
C ALA A 343 -27.43 0.77 2.92
N ALA A 344 -27.31 0.56 1.60
CA ALA A 344 -26.80 -0.67 1.00
C ALA A 344 -25.26 -0.84 1.21
N TYR A 345 -24.55 0.23 1.57
CA TYR A 345 -23.12 0.15 1.87
C TYR A 345 -22.86 -0.66 3.14
N PRO A 346 -21.79 -1.46 3.19
CA PRO A 346 -21.39 -2.18 4.40
C PRO A 346 -21.25 -1.23 5.61
N ARG A 347 -21.59 -1.70 6.81
CA ARG A 347 -21.51 -0.88 8.04
C ARG A 347 -20.11 -0.25 8.21
N ARG A 348 -19.04 -0.99 7.88
CA ARG A 348 -17.66 -0.48 7.93
C ARG A 348 -17.45 0.69 6.97
N ALA A 349 -17.98 0.63 5.74
CA ALA A 349 -17.86 1.70 4.75
C ALA A 349 -18.62 2.96 5.20
N ARG A 350 -19.81 2.79 5.80
CA ARG A 350 -20.62 3.91 6.33
C ARG A 350 -19.95 4.68 7.46
N ILE A 351 -18.98 4.08 8.13
CA ILE A 351 -18.14 4.72 9.17
C ILE A 351 -16.84 5.24 8.56
N ALA A 352 -16.15 4.40 7.79
CA ALA A 352 -14.80 4.70 7.28
C ALA A 352 -14.76 5.89 6.33
N TYR A 353 -15.73 6.01 5.41
CA TYR A 353 -15.72 7.09 4.42
C TYR A 353 -15.97 8.49 5.05
N PRO A 354 -16.98 8.70 5.92
CA PRO A 354 -17.14 9.98 6.62
C PRO A 354 -15.98 10.28 7.57
N ALA A 355 -15.47 9.27 8.29
CA ALA A 355 -14.33 9.44 9.18
C ALA A 355 -13.07 9.87 8.42
N TYR A 356 -12.81 9.28 7.25
CA TYR A 356 -11.71 9.70 6.38
C TYR A 356 -11.90 11.14 5.88
N ALA A 357 -13.08 11.51 5.40
CA ALA A 357 -13.36 12.86 4.94
C ALA A 357 -13.18 13.89 6.06
N LEU A 358 -13.76 13.63 7.23
CA LEU A 358 -13.63 14.51 8.40
C LEU A 358 -12.16 14.62 8.84
N GLY A 359 -11.47 13.50 8.99
CA GLY A 359 -10.04 13.48 9.36
C GLY A 359 -9.18 14.26 8.37
N THR A 360 -9.43 14.11 7.06
CA THR A 360 -8.72 14.85 6.02
C THR A 360 -8.97 16.36 6.14
N VAL A 361 -10.23 16.77 6.32
CA VAL A 361 -10.59 18.20 6.50
C VAL A 361 -9.92 18.78 7.74
N LEU A 362 -9.94 18.06 8.86
CA LEU A 362 -9.31 18.52 10.11
C LEU A 362 -7.79 18.66 9.96
N VAL A 363 -7.11 17.72 9.32
CA VAL A 363 -5.67 17.81 9.06
C VAL A 363 -5.35 18.99 8.16
N LEU A 364 -6.10 19.19 7.08
CA LEU A 364 -5.89 20.33 6.17
C LEU A 364 -6.16 21.66 6.89
N ALA A 365 -7.20 21.76 7.70
CA ALA A 365 -7.50 22.95 8.48
C ALA A 365 -6.37 23.25 9.48
N ALA A 366 -5.83 22.24 10.16
CA ALA A 366 -4.70 22.39 11.07
C ALA A 366 -3.42 22.86 10.34
N LEU A 367 -3.14 22.31 9.15
CA LEU A 367 -1.99 22.74 8.33
C LEU A 367 -2.14 24.20 7.88
N VAL A 368 -3.34 24.60 7.44
CA VAL A 368 -3.62 25.99 7.06
C VAL A 368 -3.47 26.92 8.27
N ALA A 369 -4.00 26.54 9.43
CA ALA A 369 -3.87 27.34 10.66
C ALA A 369 -2.39 27.49 11.08
N ALA A 370 -1.60 26.41 11.00
CA ALA A 370 -0.17 26.44 11.29
C ALA A 370 0.60 27.35 10.32
N ALA A 371 0.29 27.25 9.01
CA ALA A 371 0.88 28.11 7.99
C ALA A 371 0.56 29.59 8.22
N VAL A 372 -0.70 29.93 8.54
CA VAL A 372 -1.13 31.29 8.84
C VAL A 372 -0.43 31.83 10.10
N ALA A 373 -0.34 31.00 11.16
CA ALA A 373 0.37 31.39 12.38
C ALA A 373 1.87 31.62 12.12
N GLY A 374 2.51 30.77 11.30
CA GLY A 374 3.90 30.92 10.90
C GLY A 374 4.14 32.23 10.11
N VAL A 375 3.29 32.52 9.13
CA VAL A 375 3.36 33.77 8.35
C VAL A 375 3.15 34.98 9.26
N HIS A 376 2.15 34.92 10.14
CA HIS A 376 1.91 36.01 11.09
C HIS A 376 3.13 36.26 11.97
N HIS A 377 3.73 35.22 12.53
CA HIS A 377 4.95 35.33 13.33
C HIS A 377 6.09 35.99 12.55
N LEU A 378 6.32 35.57 11.30
CA LEU A 378 7.36 36.15 10.43
C LEU A 378 7.13 37.63 10.07
N LEU A 379 5.88 38.07 10.05
CA LEU A 379 5.54 39.49 9.76
C LEU A 379 5.60 40.38 11.00
N THR A 380 5.56 39.79 12.20
CA THR A 380 5.52 40.52 13.48
C THR A 380 6.85 40.42 14.26
N ALA A 381 7.73 39.49 13.89
CA ALA A 381 9.09 39.40 14.41
C ALA A 381 10.07 40.27 13.59
#